data_86db01e9a241b0b997af152711ec4f9f
#
_entry.id   86db01e9a241b0b997af152711ec4f9f
#
_cell.length_a   1.000
_cell.length_b   1.000
_cell.length_c   1.000
_cell.angle_alpha   90.00
_cell.angle_beta   90.00
_cell.angle_gamma   90.00
#
_symmetry.space_group_name_H-M   'P 1'
#
loop_
_entity.id
_entity.type
_entity.pdbx_description
1 polymer ?
#
loop_
_entity_poly.entity_id
_entity_poly.type
_entity_poly.pdbx_seq_one_letter_code
_entity_poly.pdbx_strand_id
1 'polypeptide(L)'
;QRAIPPAIERGLLILTGGPGTGKTTTLNGILQLFEDDGLKVALAAPTGRAAKRMSEVTGRPAKTITRLPEGEWDKHDRPQFSRNARNPLDAQAVILDELSMVDITLFSSFLEALPIGCRLVMVGDSDQLPPVGAGNVLHDMIASGIIPVVELTEVFRQAMESLIVENAHRIVKGEPPKLGVRDKDFFFMRTDSPFIAAKTVSDLCAARLPRAYGYSPLDDIQVICPSRMGECGTNNINRVMQASLNPPDASKPETTVGATVFRTGDKVMQTRNNYDIEWTGPDGDGTGIFNGDIGILRKVDLRSRMAEIMFDERKAVIPFEALQELELAYAVTVHKSQGNEFPAVIMPIIGVPPRLAYRNLLYTGVTRAKKILVLVGSQSQIYAMAANDKKARRYSALKHFLLVNEE
;
A
#
# COMPACT_ATOMS: atom_id res chain seq x y z
N GLN A 1 -5.06 18.43 17.55
CA GLN A 1 -4.90 18.90 18.93
C GLN A 1 -5.21 17.80 19.96
N ARG A 2 -6.30 17.01 19.81
CA ARG A 2 -6.69 15.96 20.79
C ARG A 2 -5.69 14.80 20.94
N ALA A 3 -4.86 14.52 19.93
CA ALA A 3 -3.87 13.43 19.96
C ALA A 3 -2.55 13.83 20.64
N ILE A 4 -2.28 15.11 20.80
CA ILE A 4 -1.02 15.63 21.31
C ILE A 4 -0.82 15.32 22.80
N PRO A 5 -1.76 15.66 23.72
CA PRO A 5 -1.57 15.35 25.15
C PRO A 5 -1.36 13.86 25.41
N PRO A 6 -2.16 12.91 24.88
CA PRO A 6 -1.93 11.49 25.08
C PRO A 6 -0.57 10.99 24.54
N ALA A 7 -0.07 11.55 23.43
CA ALA A 7 1.23 11.18 22.89
C ALA A 7 2.39 11.58 23.82
N ILE A 8 2.24 12.70 24.54
CA ILE A 8 3.25 13.20 25.49
C ILE A 8 3.15 12.47 26.82
N GLU A 9 1.94 12.32 27.36
CA GLU A 9 1.68 11.79 28.71
C GLU A 9 1.79 10.27 28.81
N ARG A 10 1.51 9.56 27.68
CA ARG A 10 1.44 8.11 27.64
C ARG A 10 2.57 7.52 26.81
N GLY A 11 3.12 6.41 27.24
CA GLY A 11 4.17 5.69 26.49
C GLY A 11 3.69 5.07 25.18
N LEU A 12 2.38 4.83 25.05
CA LEU A 12 1.75 4.21 23.87
C LEU A 12 0.56 5.05 23.40
N LEU A 13 0.41 5.20 22.08
CA LEU A 13 -0.75 5.86 21.46
C LEU A 13 -1.07 5.22 20.13
N ILE A 14 -2.35 4.98 19.87
CA ILE A 14 -2.87 4.64 18.53
C ILE A 14 -3.59 5.86 17.96
N LEU A 15 -3.19 6.27 16.74
CA LEU A 15 -3.85 7.29 15.95
C LEU A 15 -4.52 6.63 14.75
N THR A 16 -5.84 6.63 14.68
CA THR A 16 -6.59 6.04 13.57
C THR A 16 -7.52 7.05 12.91
N GLY A 17 -7.95 6.77 11.68
CA GLY A 17 -8.88 7.59 10.92
C GLY A 17 -8.85 7.32 9.44
N GLY A 18 -9.91 7.69 8.73
CA GLY A 18 -10.04 7.54 7.29
C GLY A 18 -9.25 8.57 6.46
N PRO A 19 -9.46 8.60 5.14
CA PRO A 19 -8.83 9.57 4.26
C PRO A 19 -9.35 10.99 4.57
N GLY A 20 -8.47 11.98 4.44
CA GLY A 20 -8.81 13.39 4.64
C GLY A 20 -9.02 13.83 6.08
N THR A 21 -8.79 12.95 7.08
CA THR A 21 -8.98 13.29 8.51
C THR A 21 -7.72 13.90 9.16
N GLY A 22 -6.62 14.03 8.41
CA GLY A 22 -5.42 14.71 8.88
C GLY A 22 -4.45 13.87 9.70
N LYS A 23 -4.43 12.55 9.52
CA LYS A 23 -3.43 11.67 10.16
C LYS A 23 -2.01 12.20 10.00
N THR A 24 -1.63 12.52 8.77
CA THR A 24 -0.28 13.04 8.44
C THR A 24 0.03 14.36 9.13
N THR A 25 -0.93 15.29 9.17
CA THR A 25 -0.76 16.58 9.86
C THR A 25 -0.59 16.38 11.37
N THR A 26 -1.37 15.48 11.95
CA THR A 26 -1.29 15.15 13.37
C THR A 26 0.03 14.46 13.70
N LEU A 27 0.48 13.53 12.83
CA LEU A 27 1.78 12.87 12.96
C LEU A 27 2.93 13.88 12.97
N ASN A 28 2.93 14.84 12.03
CA ASN A 28 3.94 15.90 11.98
C ASN A 28 3.93 16.77 13.24
N GLY A 29 2.74 17.08 13.77
CA GLY A 29 2.62 17.82 15.03
C GLY A 29 3.20 17.05 16.22
N ILE A 30 2.98 15.73 16.31
CA ILE A 30 3.55 14.88 17.37
C ILE A 30 5.07 14.77 17.20
N LEU A 31 5.56 14.58 15.96
CA LEU A 31 7.00 14.53 15.66
C LEU A 31 7.71 15.81 16.12
N GLN A 32 7.18 16.99 15.74
CA GLN A 32 7.74 18.26 16.12
C GLN A 32 7.81 18.44 17.64
N LEU A 33 6.76 18.06 18.37
CA LEU A 33 6.75 18.14 19.82
C LEU A 33 7.77 17.21 20.48
N PHE A 34 7.96 16.00 19.96
CA PHE A 34 8.99 15.11 20.48
C PHE A 34 10.39 15.64 20.23
N GLU A 35 10.63 16.26 19.07
CA GLU A 35 11.90 16.93 18.76
C GLU A 35 12.13 18.16 19.62
N ASP A 36 11.10 18.98 19.88
CA ASP A 36 11.16 20.16 20.75
C ASP A 36 11.48 19.76 22.21
N ASP A 37 10.98 18.58 22.65
CA ASP A 37 11.31 17.98 23.95
C ASP A 37 12.73 17.34 23.96
N GLY A 38 13.48 17.41 22.86
CA GLY A 38 14.84 16.87 22.74
C GLY A 38 14.89 15.35 22.62
N LEU A 39 13.78 14.69 22.28
CA LEU A 39 13.75 13.24 22.12
C LEU A 39 14.36 12.83 20.79
N LYS A 40 15.13 11.74 20.81
CA LYS A 40 15.58 11.07 19.59
C LYS A 40 14.45 10.25 19.01
N VAL A 41 13.87 10.73 17.89
CA VAL A 41 12.72 10.11 17.23
C VAL A 41 13.15 9.28 16.04
N ALA A 42 12.63 8.05 15.92
CA ALA A 42 12.76 7.21 14.73
C ALA A 42 11.40 7.09 14.04
N LEU A 43 11.41 7.11 12.70
CA LEU A 43 10.23 6.97 11.87
C LEU A 43 10.27 5.64 11.13
N ALA A 44 9.16 4.91 11.15
CA ALA A 44 9.05 3.60 10.53
C ALA A 44 7.72 3.40 9.77
N ALA A 45 7.77 2.59 8.73
CA ALA A 45 6.59 2.13 8.00
C ALA A 45 6.79 0.69 7.49
N PRO A 46 5.73 -0.09 7.19
CA PRO A 46 5.87 -1.49 6.81
C PRO A 46 6.50 -1.71 5.43
N THR A 47 6.40 -0.75 4.51
CA THR A 47 6.92 -0.87 3.14
C THR A 47 7.88 0.26 2.79
N GLY A 48 8.78 0.01 1.81
CA GLY A 48 9.73 1.03 1.33
C GLY A 48 9.04 2.29 0.82
N ARG A 49 7.93 2.16 0.09
CA ARG A 49 7.15 3.30 -0.42
C ARG A 49 6.46 4.09 0.69
N ALA A 50 5.89 3.41 1.68
CA ALA A 50 5.29 4.08 2.82
C ALA A 50 6.36 4.84 3.62
N ALA A 51 7.56 4.25 3.81
CA ALA A 51 8.69 4.91 4.45
C ALA A 51 9.18 6.12 3.63
N LYS A 52 9.32 6.00 2.29
CA LYS A 52 9.68 7.12 1.41
C LYS A 52 8.67 8.26 1.52
N ARG A 53 7.36 7.94 1.42
CA ARG A 53 6.28 8.92 1.59
C ARG A 53 6.35 9.61 2.96
N MET A 54 6.57 8.83 4.02
CA MET A 54 6.72 9.37 5.38
C MET A 54 7.91 10.34 5.45
N SER A 55 9.04 10.01 4.80
CA SER A 55 10.21 10.90 4.72
C SER A 55 9.89 12.20 3.97
N GLU A 56 9.19 12.12 2.83
CA GLU A 56 8.81 13.29 2.02
C GLU A 56 7.89 14.25 2.80
N VAL A 57 6.93 13.69 3.54
CA VAL A 57 5.93 14.49 4.27
C VAL A 57 6.49 15.08 5.56
N THR A 58 7.38 14.36 6.25
CA THR A 58 7.96 14.81 7.54
C THR A 58 9.24 15.61 7.36
N GLY A 59 9.90 15.51 6.21
CA GLY A 59 11.26 16.04 6.00
C GLY A 59 12.32 15.33 6.85
N ARG A 60 12.04 14.14 7.37
CA ARG A 60 12.92 13.33 8.20
C ARG A 60 13.10 11.94 7.60
N PRO A 61 14.27 11.31 7.75
CA PRO A 61 14.49 9.96 7.23
C PRO A 61 13.60 8.94 7.94
N ALA A 62 12.79 8.22 7.19
CA ALA A 62 12.01 7.09 7.67
C ALA A 62 12.57 5.78 7.07
N LYS A 63 12.52 4.71 7.84
CA LYS A 63 12.98 3.37 7.44
C LYS A 63 11.80 2.39 7.40
N THR A 64 11.98 1.27 6.71
CA THR A 64 11.00 0.19 6.87
C THR A 64 11.11 -0.42 8.25
N ILE A 65 9.97 -0.94 8.77
CA ILE A 65 9.91 -1.62 10.07
C ILE A 65 10.92 -2.78 10.17
N THR A 66 11.33 -3.37 9.04
CA THR A 66 12.35 -4.42 8.97
C THR A 66 13.78 -3.87 8.96
N ARG A 67 13.99 -2.69 8.39
CA ARG A 67 15.33 -2.05 8.31
C ARG A 67 15.66 -1.18 9.51
N LEU A 68 14.67 -0.66 10.20
CA LEU A 68 14.90 0.18 11.37
C LEU A 68 15.69 -0.59 12.44
N PRO A 69 15.32 -1.85 12.79
CA PRO A 69 16.09 -2.67 13.72
C PRO A 69 17.26 -3.42 13.07
N GLU A 70 17.74 -2.97 11.90
CA GLU A 70 18.87 -3.59 11.19
C GLU A 70 18.60 -5.09 10.90
N GLY A 71 17.40 -5.39 10.38
CA GLY A 71 16.93 -6.76 10.20
C GLY A 71 17.47 -7.45 8.96
N GLU A 72 17.76 -8.73 9.11
CA GLU A 72 17.97 -9.69 8.03
C GLU A 72 16.83 -10.74 8.08
N TRP A 73 16.60 -11.44 6.99
CA TRP A 73 15.64 -12.55 6.96
C TRP A 73 16.37 -13.87 7.00
N ASP A 74 15.89 -14.79 7.84
CA ASP A 74 16.43 -16.14 7.87
C ASP A 74 16.00 -16.94 6.63
N LYS A 75 16.59 -18.15 6.47
CA LYS A 75 16.27 -19.06 5.36
C LYS A 75 14.80 -19.54 5.33
N HIS A 76 14.00 -19.18 6.33
CA HIS A 76 12.59 -19.55 6.48
C HIS A 76 11.66 -18.33 6.40
N ASP A 77 12.13 -17.21 5.80
CA ASP A 77 11.37 -15.93 5.72
C ASP A 77 10.93 -15.37 7.09
N ARG A 78 11.73 -15.59 8.15
CA ARG A 78 11.48 -14.99 9.47
C ARG A 78 12.40 -13.80 9.66
N PRO A 79 11.88 -12.64 10.11
CA PRO A 79 12.71 -11.49 10.38
C PRO A 79 13.64 -11.79 11.57
N GLN A 80 14.94 -11.69 11.35
CA GLN A 80 15.96 -11.67 12.40
C GLN A 80 16.50 -10.24 12.51
N PHE A 81 16.30 -9.62 13.66
CA PHE A 81 16.79 -8.27 13.88
C PHE A 81 18.09 -8.30 14.67
N SER A 82 19.10 -7.56 14.22
CA SER A 82 20.33 -7.32 14.98
C SER A 82 20.05 -6.46 16.22
N ARG A 83 19.01 -5.60 16.14
CA ARG A 83 18.46 -4.89 17.26
C ARG A 83 17.39 -5.74 17.95
N ASN A 84 17.54 -5.94 19.26
CA ASN A 84 16.69 -6.77 20.10
C ASN A 84 16.80 -6.32 21.56
N ALA A 85 16.18 -7.02 22.49
CA ALA A 85 16.21 -6.67 23.92
C ALA A 85 17.63 -6.49 24.52
N ARG A 86 18.66 -7.15 23.94
CA ARG A 86 20.06 -7.01 24.40
C ARG A 86 20.82 -5.89 23.68
N ASN A 87 20.35 -5.46 22.54
CA ASN A 87 20.92 -4.39 21.71
C ASN A 87 19.76 -3.56 21.12
N PRO A 88 19.04 -2.77 21.95
CA PRO A 88 17.84 -2.07 21.50
C PRO A 88 18.16 -0.94 20.50
N LEU A 89 17.13 -0.42 19.86
CA LEU A 89 17.20 0.77 19.02
C LEU A 89 17.71 1.97 19.82
N ASP A 90 18.51 2.80 19.17
CA ASP A 90 18.93 4.08 19.71
C ASP A 90 17.87 5.16 19.40
N ALA A 91 16.72 5.04 20.04
CA ALA A 91 15.58 5.96 19.90
C ALA A 91 14.81 6.05 21.22
N GLN A 92 14.33 7.25 21.54
CA GLN A 92 13.51 7.51 22.74
C GLN A 92 12.01 7.54 22.39
N ALA A 93 11.70 7.78 21.12
CA ALA A 93 10.36 7.68 20.57
C ALA A 93 10.39 7.06 19.18
N VAL A 94 9.36 6.28 18.85
CA VAL A 94 9.15 5.74 17.51
C VAL A 94 7.74 6.08 17.04
N ILE A 95 7.65 6.55 15.80
CA ILE A 95 6.37 6.72 15.11
C ILE A 95 6.30 5.68 14.00
N LEU A 96 5.32 4.78 14.09
CA LEU A 96 5.07 3.70 13.15
C LEU A 96 3.79 3.98 12.37
N ASP A 97 3.92 4.27 11.07
CA ASP A 97 2.77 4.51 10.18
C ASP A 97 2.34 3.24 9.44
N GLU A 98 1.14 3.26 8.85
CA GLU A 98 0.52 2.15 8.11
C GLU A 98 0.44 0.83 8.92
N LEU A 99 0.12 0.92 10.22
CA LEU A 99 0.07 -0.24 11.12
C LEU A 99 -0.93 -1.31 10.66
N SER A 100 -1.95 -0.96 9.88
CA SER A 100 -2.91 -1.92 9.29
C SER A 100 -2.24 -3.02 8.46
N MET A 101 -1.02 -2.79 7.96
CA MET A 101 -0.26 -3.74 7.15
C MET A 101 0.68 -4.64 7.98
N VAL A 102 0.84 -4.38 9.28
CA VAL A 102 1.80 -5.07 10.15
C VAL A 102 1.16 -6.29 10.79
N ASP A 103 1.71 -7.48 10.52
CA ASP A 103 1.27 -8.73 11.14
C ASP A 103 1.85 -8.93 12.55
N ILE A 104 1.33 -9.93 13.26
CA ILE A 104 1.71 -10.18 14.66
C ILE A 104 3.18 -10.58 14.82
N THR A 105 3.75 -11.31 13.87
CA THR A 105 5.14 -11.77 13.93
C THR A 105 6.10 -10.60 13.77
N LEU A 106 5.85 -9.78 12.75
CA LEU A 106 6.65 -8.58 12.50
C LEU A 106 6.54 -7.58 13.64
N PHE A 107 5.33 -7.41 14.18
CA PHE A 107 5.10 -6.51 15.32
C PHE A 107 5.80 -6.97 16.59
N SER A 108 5.74 -8.28 16.91
CA SER A 108 6.45 -8.86 18.06
C SER A 108 7.95 -8.62 17.97
N SER A 109 8.55 -8.95 16.85
CA SER A 109 9.99 -8.74 16.63
C SER A 109 10.39 -7.26 16.68
N PHE A 110 9.52 -6.37 16.20
CA PHE A 110 9.75 -4.93 16.30
C PHE A 110 9.70 -4.45 17.75
N LEU A 111 8.73 -4.92 18.56
CA LEU A 111 8.65 -4.55 19.97
C LEU A 111 9.87 -5.01 20.76
N GLU A 112 10.44 -6.17 20.45
CA GLU A 112 11.67 -6.68 21.09
C GLU A 112 12.88 -5.77 20.83
N ALA A 113 12.88 -5.01 19.73
CA ALA A 113 13.93 -4.07 19.40
C ALA A 113 13.78 -2.69 20.05
N LEU A 114 12.63 -2.40 20.67
CA LEU A 114 12.41 -1.11 21.34
C LEU A 114 13.10 -1.07 22.69
N PRO A 115 13.77 0.04 23.05
CA PRO A 115 14.29 0.23 24.39
C PRO A 115 13.15 0.37 25.41
N ILE A 116 13.40 -0.08 26.64
CA ILE A 116 12.45 0.11 27.75
C ILE A 116 12.21 1.60 27.97
N GLY A 117 10.95 2.00 28.07
CA GLY A 117 10.55 3.41 28.23
C GLY A 117 10.49 4.20 26.92
N CYS A 118 10.74 3.57 25.76
CA CYS A 118 10.53 4.19 24.46
C CYS A 118 9.05 4.52 24.23
N ARG A 119 8.77 5.73 23.78
CA ARG A 119 7.41 6.12 23.37
C ARG A 119 7.09 5.55 22.01
N LEU A 120 5.91 4.97 21.85
CA LEU A 120 5.46 4.39 20.58
C LEU A 120 4.12 5.00 20.14
N VAL A 121 4.16 5.74 19.03
CA VAL A 121 2.97 6.25 18.36
C VAL A 121 2.71 5.40 17.12
N MET A 122 1.56 4.77 17.08
CA MET A 122 1.13 3.87 16.02
C MET A 122 0.03 4.52 15.21
N VAL A 123 0.25 4.68 13.91
CA VAL A 123 -0.70 5.31 13.00
C VAL A 123 -1.23 4.28 12.01
N GLY A 124 -2.54 4.27 11.77
CA GLY A 124 -3.13 3.35 10.81
C GLY A 124 -4.59 3.64 10.54
N ASP A 125 -5.15 2.91 9.61
CA ASP A 125 -6.57 2.98 9.23
C ASP A 125 -7.21 1.61 9.47
N SER A 126 -8.06 1.52 10.49
CA SER A 126 -8.70 0.27 10.92
C SER A 126 -9.71 -0.29 9.89
N ASP A 127 -10.13 0.54 8.94
CA ASP A 127 -11.09 0.17 7.91
C ASP A 127 -10.43 -0.36 6.63
N GLN A 128 -9.12 -0.19 6.49
CA GLN A 128 -8.35 -0.81 5.42
C GLN A 128 -8.25 -2.33 5.59
N LEU A 129 -7.69 -2.98 4.56
CA LEU A 129 -7.41 -4.41 4.61
C LEU A 129 -6.43 -4.74 5.74
N PRO A 130 -6.66 -5.85 6.45
CA PRO A 130 -5.70 -6.35 7.43
C PRO A 130 -4.41 -6.85 6.74
N PRO A 131 -3.32 -7.09 7.51
CA PRO A 131 -2.06 -7.57 6.95
C PRO A 131 -2.23 -8.90 6.22
N VAL A 132 -1.35 -9.23 5.28
CA VAL A 132 -1.35 -10.54 4.61
C VAL A 132 -0.96 -11.65 5.59
N GLY A 133 -0.03 -11.38 6.50
CA GLY A 133 0.43 -12.29 7.56
C GLY A 133 -0.60 -12.55 8.66
N ALA A 134 -0.20 -13.26 9.70
CA ALA A 134 -1.07 -13.70 10.78
C ALA A 134 -1.53 -12.54 11.69
N GLY A 135 -2.74 -12.65 12.22
CA GLY A 135 -3.31 -11.71 13.19
C GLY A 135 -3.87 -10.42 12.57
N ASN A 136 -4.28 -9.49 13.41
CA ASN A 136 -4.74 -8.14 13.05
C ASN A 136 -4.40 -7.18 14.20
N VAL A 137 -3.13 -6.84 14.30
CA VAL A 137 -2.55 -6.09 15.43
C VAL A 137 -3.31 -4.81 15.74
N LEU A 138 -3.53 -3.95 14.72
CA LEU A 138 -4.22 -2.68 14.90
C LEU A 138 -5.64 -2.87 15.46
N HIS A 139 -6.40 -3.77 14.86
CA HIS A 139 -7.78 -4.04 15.30
C HIS A 139 -7.83 -4.63 16.71
N ASP A 140 -6.95 -5.59 17.01
CA ASP A 140 -6.96 -6.27 18.33
C ASP A 140 -6.56 -5.32 19.45
N MET A 141 -5.60 -4.43 19.20
CA MET A 141 -5.20 -3.39 20.17
C MET A 141 -6.32 -2.37 20.40
N ILE A 142 -6.97 -1.88 19.34
CA ILE A 142 -8.13 -0.97 19.47
C ILE A 142 -9.26 -1.67 20.22
N ALA A 143 -9.57 -2.91 19.86
CA ALA A 143 -10.66 -3.68 20.47
C ALA A 143 -10.39 -4.12 21.92
N SER A 144 -9.14 -4.08 22.40
CA SER A 144 -8.80 -4.32 23.79
C SER A 144 -9.25 -3.19 24.73
N GLY A 145 -9.27 -1.95 24.22
CA GLY A 145 -9.60 -0.76 25.02
C GLY A 145 -8.51 -0.33 26.02
N ILE A 146 -7.38 -1.04 26.09
CA ILE A 146 -6.30 -0.79 27.06
C ILE A 146 -5.37 0.32 26.57
N ILE A 147 -5.02 0.29 25.25
CA ILE A 147 -4.11 1.25 24.67
C ILE A 147 -4.89 2.52 24.32
N PRO A 148 -4.39 3.72 24.67
CA PRO A 148 -5.03 4.96 24.28
C PRO A 148 -5.20 5.06 22.77
N VAL A 149 -6.44 5.34 22.33
CA VAL A 149 -6.79 5.49 20.92
C VAL A 149 -7.32 6.88 20.68
N VAL A 150 -6.78 7.56 19.70
CA VAL A 150 -7.34 8.80 19.17
C VAL A 150 -7.84 8.54 17.77
N GLU A 151 -9.16 8.59 17.60
CA GLU A 151 -9.81 8.45 16.31
C GLU A 151 -10.06 9.84 15.71
N LEU A 152 -9.50 10.07 14.51
CA LEU A 152 -9.74 11.27 13.74
C LEU A 152 -10.97 11.05 12.85
N THR A 153 -12.09 11.62 13.28
CA THR A 153 -13.39 11.49 12.60
C THR A 153 -13.76 12.70 11.75
N GLU A 154 -13.13 13.85 12.01
CA GLU A 154 -13.41 15.09 11.29
C GLU A 154 -12.65 15.14 9.97
N VAL A 155 -13.37 15.27 8.87
CA VAL A 155 -12.79 15.46 7.52
C VAL A 155 -12.50 16.94 7.31
N PHE A 156 -11.30 17.28 6.89
CA PHE A 156 -10.96 18.68 6.59
C PHE A 156 -11.80 19.22 5.44
N ARG A 157 -12.14 20.53 5.51
CA ARG A 157 -13.00 21.22 4.55
C ARG A 157 -12.58 20.97 3.09
N GLN A 158 -11.29 21.04 2.78
CA GLN A 158 -10.77 20.77 1.43
C GLN A 158 -11.01 19.33 0.97
N ALA A 159 -10.92 18.37 1.89
CA ALA A 159 -11.17 16.95 1.60
C ALA A 159 -12.68 16.67 1.45
N MET A 160 -13.56 17.48 2.03
CA MET A 160 -15.03 17.35 1.86
C MET A 160 -15.51 17.67 0.45
N GLU A 161 -14.73 18.40 -0.36
CA GLU A 161 -15.05 18.67 -1.77
C GLU A 161 -14.79 17.45 -2.67
N SER A 162 -13.96 16.51 -2.23
CA SER A 162 -13.63 15.28 -2.94
C SER A 162 -14.75 14.23 -2.80
N LEU A 163 -15.28 13.79 -3.92
CA LEU A 163 -16.25 12.70 -3.95
C LEU A 163 -15.58 11.33 -3.65
N ILE A 164 -14.28 11.19 -3.91
CA ILE A 164 -13.49 10.01 -3.49
C ILE A 164 -13.55 9.89 -1.97
N VAL A 165 -13.27 10.97 -1.25
CA VAL A 165 -13.27 10.99 0.23
C VAL A 165 -14.69 10.78 0.76
N GLU A 166 -15.69 11.45 0.22
CA GLU A 166 -17.09 11.27 0.62
C GLU A 166 -17.54 9.82 0.43
N ASN A 167 -17.27 9.23 -0.74
CA ASN A 167 -17.64 7.85 -1.03
C ASN A 167 -16.86 6.84 -0.18
N ALA A 168 -15.58 7.11 0.14
CA ALA A 168 -14.83 6.27 1.08
C ALA A 168 -15.51 6.23 2.46
N HIS A 169 -15.90 7.37 3.01
CA HIS A 169 -16.64 7.43 4.28
C HIS A 169 -18.03 6.77 4.23
N ARG A 170 -18.75 6.88 3.10
CA ARG A 170 -20.01 6.17 2.89
C ARG A 170 -19.80 4.64 2.89
N ILE A 171 -18.78 4.17 2.18
CA ILE A 171 -18.42 2.75 2.13
C ILE A 171 -18.13 2.21 3.53
N VAL A 172 -17.34 2.91 4.35
CA VAL A 172 -17.05 2.51 5.74
C VAL A 172 -18.31 2.34 6.57
N LYS A 173 -19.28 3.25 6.39
CA LYS A 173 -20.59 3.19 7.08
C LYS A 173 -21.54 2.11 6.52
N GLY A 174 -21.16 1.40 5.46
CA GLY A 174 -22.02 0.42 4.78
C GLY A 174 -23.05 1.04 3.84
N GLU A 175 -22.91 2.33 3.57
CA GLU A 175 -23.79 3.04 2.66
C GLU A 175 -23.32 2.90 1.20
N PRO A 176 -24.26 2.87 0.24
CA PRO A 176 -23.86 2.83 -1.17
C PRO A 176 -23.14 4.10 -1.57
N PRO A 177 -22.00 4.02 -2.29
CA PRO A 177 -21.31 5.19 -2.82
C PRO A 177 -22.18 5.92 -3.87
N LYS A 178 -21.99 7.22 -4.00
CA LYS A 178 -22.66 8.07 -5.00
C LYS A 178 -22.01 7.83 -6.37
N LEU A 179 -22.68 7.09 -7.26
CA LEU A 179 -22.16 6.73 -8.58
C LEU A 179 -22.66 7.65 -9.73
N GLY A 180 -23.66 8.48 -9.47
CA GLY A 180 -24.31 9.32 -10.51
C GLY A 180 -23.66 10.69 -10.72
N VAL A 181 -22.70 11.09 -9.90
CA VAL A 181 -22.02 12.41 -10.00
C VAL A 181 -20.95 12.34 -11.09
N ARG A 182 -20.87 13.39 -11.95
CA ARG A 182 -20.00 13.36 -13.15
C ARG A 182 -19.00 14.53 -13.25
N ASP A 183 -19.04 15.45 -12.35
CA ASP A 183 -18.29 16.72 -12.38
C ASP A 183 -17.24 16.84 -11.26
N LYS A 184 -16.88 15.70 -10.65
CA LYS A 184 -15.87 15.63 -9.57
C LYS A 184 -14.74 14.69 -9.92
N ASP A 185 -14.12 14.13 -8.90
CA ASP A 185 -12.93 13.29 -8.93
C ASP A 185 -13.24 11.78 -8.91
N PHE A 186 -14.52 11.38 -8.79
CA PHE A 186 -14.97 10.00 -8.73
C PHE A 186 -15.97 9.74 -9.86
N PHE A 187 -15.63 8.79 -10.74
CA PHE A 187 -16.42 8.44 -11.90
C PHE A 187 -16.87 6.98 -11.85
N PHE A 188 -18.03 6.71 -12.42
CA PHE A 188 -18.51 5.34 -12.58
C PHE A 188 -18.93 5.09 -14.03
N MET A 189 -18.41 4.01 -14.61
CA MET A 189 -18.77 3.52 -15.94
C MET A 189 -19.45 2.16 -15.82
N ARG A 190 -20.77 2.17 -15.97
CA ARG A 190 -21.57 0.95 -15.85
C ARG A 190 -21.36 0.03 -17.03
N THR A 191 -21.13 -1.24 -16.76
CA THR A 191 -21.19 -2.35 -17.71
C THR A 191 -21.51 -3.64 -16.98
N ASP A 192 -22.26 -4.53 -17.65
CA ASP A 192 -22.60 -5.85 -17.13
C ASP A 192 -21.82 -6.97 -17.86
N SER A 193 -20.86 -6.59 -18.72
CA SER A 193 -19.94 -7.49 -19.43
C SER A 193 -18.52 -7.35 -18.93
N PRO A 194 -17.91 -8.40 -18.35
CA PRO A 194 -16.51 -8.39 -17.93
C PRO A 194 -15.54 -8.09 -19.10
N PHE A 195 -15.85 -8.58 -20.29
CA PHE A 195 -15.04 -8.30 -21.50
C PHE A 195 -15.05 -6.81 -21.88
N ILE A 196 -16.26 -6.17 -21.85
CA ILE A 196 -16.37 -4.74 -22.11
C ILE A 196 -15.67 -3.95 -20.98
N ALA A 197 -15.77 -4.38 -19.75
CA ALA A 197 -15.07 -3.75 -18.63
C ALA A 197 -13.54 -3.75 -18.85
N ALA A 198 -12.95 -4.89 -19.18
CA ALA A 198 -11.52 -5.02 -19.44
C ALA A 198 -11.07 -4.10 -20.62
N LYS A 199 -11.85 -4.05 -21.71
CA LYS A 199 -11.58 -3.14 -22.83
C LYS A 199 -11.68 -1.68 -22.43
N THR A 200 -12.69 -1.31 -21.63
CA THR A 200 -12.89 0.05 -21.12
C THR A 200 -11.74 0.47 -20.20
N VAL A 201 -11.25 -0.42 -19.32
CA VAL A 201 -10.07 -0.18 -18.47
C VAL A 201 -8.86 0.14 -19.34
N SER A 202 -8.61 -0.65 -20.38
CA SER A 202 -7.49 -0.42 -21.30
C SER A 202 -7.61 0.92 -22.04
N ASP A 203 -8.79 1.25 -22.57
CA ASP A 203 -9.05 2.51 -23.26
C ASP A 203 -8.90 3.74 -22.34
N LEU A 204 -9.39 3.65 -21.10
CA LEU A 204 -9.22 4.69 -20.10
C LEU A 204 -7.74 4.97 -19.83
N CYS A 205 -6.95 3.93 -19.62
CA CYS A 205 -5.54 4.06 -19.29
C CYS A 205 -4.70 4.50 -20.49
N ALA A 206 -4.95 3.93 -21.68
CA ALA A 206 -4.11 4.19 -22.86
C ALA A 206 -4.45 5.50 -23.59
N ALA A 207 -5.71 5.97 -23.51
CA ALA A 207 -6.16 7.07 -24.32
C ALA A 207 -6.95 8.15 -23.57
N ARG A 208 -7.99 7.77 -22.80
CA ARG A 208 -8.96 8.77 -22.31
C ARG A 208 -8.41 9.62 -21.18
N LEU A 209 -7.80 9.03 -20.13
CA LEU A 209 -7.22 9.78 -19.03
C LEU A 209 -5.97 10.58 -19.49
N PRO A 210 -5.06 10.03 -20.32
CA PRO A 210 -3.97 10.82 -20.89
C PRO A 210 -4.46 12.05 -21.66
N ARG A 211 -5.49 11.92 -22.50
CA ARG A 211 -6.02 13.05 -23.29
C ARG A 211 -6.74 14.08 -22.42
N ALA A 212 -7.49 13.63 -21.40
CA ALA A 212 -8.31 14.53 -20.58
C ALA A 212 -7.50 15.26 -19.51
N TYR A 213 -6.47 14.64 -18.95
CA TYR A 213 -5.75 15.15 -17.79
C TYR A 213 -4.22 15.23 -17.97
N GLY A 214 -3.68 14.80 -19.11
CA GLY A 214 -2.23 14.77 -19.36
C GLY A 214 -1.48 13.70 -18.56
N TYR A 215 -2.18 12.70 -18.01
CA TYR A 215 -1.57 11.66 -17.18
C TYR A 215 -0.75 10.67 -18.02
N SER A 216 0.42 10.30 -17.48
CA SER A 216 1.22 9.20 -18.02
C SER A 216 0.56 7.85 -17.67
N PRO A 217 0.32 6.97 -18.66
CA PRO A 217 -0.22 5.63 -18.40
C PRO A 217 0.64 4.78 -17.47
N LEU A 218 1.96 5.00 -17.43
CA LEU A 218 2.90 4.23 -16.64
C LEU A 218 3.13 4.83 -15.26
N ASP A 219 3.17 6.17 -15.14
CA ASP A 219 3.58 6.84 -13.91
C ASP A 219 2.39 7.32 -13.07
N ASP A 220 1.34 7.87 -13.72
CA ASP A 220 0.22 8.52 -13.02
C ASP A 220 -1.00 7.62 -12.85
N ILE A 221 -1.15 6.60 -13.72
CA ILE A 221 -2.34 5.75 -13.74
C ILE A 221 -2.01 4.36 -13.19
N GLN A 222 -2.83 3.87 -12.28
CA GLN A 222 -2.76 2.50 -11.80
C GLN A 222 -4.12 1.81 -11.92
N VAL A 223 -4.12 0.64 -12.56
CA VAL A 223 -5.29 -0.25 -12.51
C VAL A 223 -5.19 -1.10 -11.26
N ILE A 224 -6.27 -1.14 -10.46
CA ILE A 224 -6.34 -1.90 -9.22
C ILE A 224 -7.50 -2.89 -9.30
N CYS A 225 -7.17 -4.18 -9.32
CA CYS A 225 -8.14 -5.25 -9.47
C CYS A 225 -8.45 -5.93 -8.13
N PRO A 226 -9.72 -6.30 -7.85
CA PRO A 226 -10.07 -7.11 -6.69
C PRO A 226 -9.41 -8.50 -6.66
N SER A 227 -9.18 -9.11 -7.83
CA SER A 227 -8.69 -10.49 -7.97
C SER A 227 -7.56 -10.62 -8.98
N ARG A 228 -6.86 -11.76 -8.95
CA ARG A 228 -5.84 -12.12 -9.97
C ARG A 228 -6.47 -12.78 -11.20
N MET A 229 -7.54 -13.55 -11.01
CA MET A 229 -8.15 -14.39 -12.04
C MET A 229 -9.42 -13.75 -12.60
N GLY A 230 -9.82 -14.22 -13.78
CA GLY A 230 -10.99 -13.74 -14.51
C GLY A 230 -10.67 -12.62 -15.51
N GLU A 231 -11.68 -12.21 -16.30
CA GLU A 231 -11.52 -11.18 -17.34
C GLU A 231 -11.02 -9.84 -16.78
N CYS A 232 -11.49 -9.46 -15.60
CA CYS A 232 -11.08 -8.25 -14.89
C CYS A 232 -10.05 -8.51 -13.77
N GLY A 233 -9.41 -9.68 -13.77
CA GLY A 233 -8.29 -10.00 -12.89
C GLY A 233 -6.96 -9.47 -13.42
N THR A 234 -5.98 -9.29 -12.52
CA THR A 234 -4.68 -8.72 -12.90
C THR A 234 -3.99 -9.49 -14.01
N ASN A 235 -4.13 -10.82 -14.06
CA ASN A 235 -3.48 -11.64 -15.08
C ASN A 235 -3.93 -11.27 -16.50
N ASN A 236 -5.24 -11.14 -16.71
CA ASN A 236 -5.78 -10.77 -18.02
C ASN A 236 -5.59 -9.27 -18.30
N ILE A 237 -5.86 -8.41 -17.32
CA ILE A 237 -5.70 -6.96 -17.51
C ILE A 237 -4.24 -6.61 -17.85
N ASN A 238 -3.25 -7.19 -17.16
CA ASN A 238 -1.84 -6.97 -17.51
C ASN A 238 -1.51 -7.36 -18.95
N ARG A 239 -2.04 -8.49 -19.43
CA ARG A 239 -1.85 -8.93 -20.82
C ARG A 239 -2.50 -7.95 -21.81
N VAL A 240 -3.74 -7.52 -21.55
CA VAL A 240 -4.45 -6.55 -22.39
C VAL A 240 -3.74 -5.20 -22.40
N MET A 241 -3.29 -4.74 -21.23
CA MET A 241 -2.59 -3.48 -21.07
C MET A 241 -1.21 -3.48 -21.75
N GLN A 242 -0.44 -4.57 -21.61
CA GLN A 242 0.84 -4.72 -22.31
C GLN A 242 0.65 -4.66 -23.82
N ALA A 243 -0.35 -5.37 -24.35
CA ALA A 243 -0.64 -5.33 -25.79
C ALA A 243 -1.05 -3.93 -26.28
N SER A 244 -1.71 -3.13 -25.44
CA SER A 244 -2.17 -1.79 -25.79
C SER A 244 -1.07 -0.72 -25.62
N LEU A 245 -0.32 -0.76 -24.52
CA LEU A 245 0.64 0.29 -24.15
C LEU A 245 2.07 -0.02 -24.62
N ASN A 246 2.42 -1.28 -24.70
CA ASN A 246 3.74 -1.75 -25.08
C ASN A 246 3.64 -2.95 -26.06
N PRO A 247 3.08 -2.77 -27.26
CA PRO A 247 2.95 -3.85 -28.24
C PRO A 247 4.31 -4.41 -28.65
N PRO A 248 4.37 -5.66 -29.18
CA PRO A 248 5.58 -6.24 -29.76
C PRO A 248 6.15 -5.33 -30.84
N ASP A 249 7.46 -5.15 -30.83
CA ASP A 249 8.19 -4.36 -31.82
C ASP A 249 9.60 -4.94 -31.98
N ALA A 250 10.09 -5.03 -33.20
CA ALA A 250 11.42 -5.59 -33.50
C ALA A 250 12.57 -4.81 -32.81
N SER A 251 12.35 -3.54 -32.50
CA SER A 251 13.31 -2.70 -31.75
C SER A 251 13.28 -2.90 -30.24
N LYS A 252 12.28 -3.62 -29.72
CA LYS A 252 12.10 -3.86 -28.27
C LYS A 252 12.43 -5.31 -27.93
N PRO A 253 13.63 -5.60 -27.45
CA PRO A 253 13.96 -6.93 -26.97
C PRO A 253 13.00 -7.40 -25.88
N GLU A 254 12.65 -8.68 -25.93
CA GLU A 254 11.80 -9.33 -24.95
C GLU A 254 12.36 -10.69 -24.54
N THR A 255 11.98 -11.16 -23.37
CA THR A 255 12.30 -12.49 -22.86
C THR A 255 11.09 -13.11 -22.18
N THR A 256 10.98 -14.43 -22.23
CA THR A 256 9.88 -15.16 -21.59
C THR A 256 10.38 -15.87 -20.35
N VAL A 257 9.69 -15.65 -19.24
CA VAL A 257 9.96 -16.36 -17.96
C VAL A 257 8.64 -16.96 -17.48
N GLY A 258 8.59 -18.30 -17.44
CA GLY A 258 7.34 -19.02 -17.19
C GLY A 258 6.29 -18.72 -18.26
N ALA A 259 5.14 -18.19 -17.87
CA ALA A 259 4.05 -17.79 -18.77
C ALA A 259 4.06 -16.28 -19.09
N THR A 260 5.02 -15.52 -18.58
CA THR A 260 5.07 -14.05 -18.72
C THR A 260 6.13 -13.65 -19.73
N VAL A 261 5.74 -12.83 -20.70
CA VAL A 261 6.65 -12.14 -21.59
C VAL A 261 7.01 -10.79 -20.98
N PHE A 262 8.30 -10.56 -20.76
CA PHE A 262 8.84 -9.28 -20.33
C PHE A 262 9.50 -8.57 -21.51
N ARG A 263 9.08 -7.36 -21.79
CA ARG A 263 9.52 -6.54 -22.92
C ARG A 263 10.07 -5.21 -22.42
N THR A 264 11.11 -4.73 -23.07
CA THR A 264 11.63 -3.38 -22.82
C THR A 264 10.49 -2.35 -22.87
N GLY A 265 10.35 -1.56 -21.82
CA GLY A 265 9.27 -0.60 -21.61
C GLY A 265 8.13 -1.09 -20.71
N ASP A 266 8.13 -2.36 -20.27
CA ASP A 266 7.09 -2.88 -19.39
C ASP A 266 7.15 -2.27 -17.99
N LYS A 267 5.97 -2.03 -17.42
CA LYS A 267 5.79 -1.74 -16.00
C LYS A 267 5.76 -3.05 -15.23
N VAL A 268 6.67 -3.18 -14.28
CA VAL A 268 6.87 -4.41 -13.51
C VAL A 268 6.83 -4.14 -12.00
N MET A 269 6.60 -5.17 -11.20
CA MET A 269 6.61 -5.10 -9.75
C MET A 269 7.36 -6.28 -9.16
N GLN A 270 8.21 -6.01 -8.18
CA GLN A 270 8.85 -7.04 -7.36
C GLN A 270 7.80 -7.75 -6.51
N THR A 271 7.84 -9.08 -6.47
CA THR A 271 6.82 -9.89 -5.79
C THR A 271 7.26 -10.47 -4.46
N ARG A 272 8.55 -10.37 -4.15
CA ARG A 272 9.16 -10.79 -2.88
C ARG A 272 10.32 -9.85 -2.53
N ASN A 273 10.74 -9.88 -1.28
CA ASN A 273 11.93 -9.14 -0.88
C ASN A 273 13.17 -9.84 -1.44
N ASN A 274 14.06 -9.08 -2.07
CA ASN A 274 15.35 -9.55 -2.51
C ASN A 274 16.40 -8.53 -2.06
N TYR A 275 17.20 -8.89 -1.06
CA TYR A 275 18.18 -8.02 -0.42
C TYR A 275 19.50 -7.98 -1.19
N ASP A 276 19.73 -8.95 -2.08
CA ASP A 276 20.97 -9.10 -2.83
C ASP A 276 20.99 -8.28 -4.13
N ILE A 277 19.84 -7.75 -4.56
CA ILE A 277 19.79 -6.91 -5.76
C ILE A 277 20.48 -5.58 -5.46
N GLU A 278 21.62 -5.36 -6.10
CA GLU A 278 22.32 -4.10 -6.07
C GLU A 278 21.61 -3.08 -6.97
N TRP A 279 21.61 -1.82 -6.52
CA TRP A 279 21.08 -0.71 -7.30
C TRP A 279 21.94 0.54 -7.13
N THR A 280 21.93 1.39 -8.16
CA THR A 280 22.53 2.71 -8.17
C THR A 280 21.45 3.79 -8.21
N GLY A 281 21.65 4.90 -7.54
CA GLY A 281 20.68 6.01 -7.49
C GLY A 281 21.33 7.36 -7.28
N PRO A 282 20.57 8.46 -7.39
CA PRO A 282 21.10 9.82 -7.24
C PRO A 282 21.68 10.08 -5.84
N ASP A 283 21.17 9.41 -4.81
CA ASP A 283 21.62 9.56 -3.43
C ASP A 283 22.70 8.55 -3.02
N GLY A 284 23.24 7.79 -4.00
CA GLY A 284 24.25 6.75 -3.80
C GLY A 284 23.79 5.37 -4.21
N ASP A 285 24.64 4.40 -3.96
CA ASP A 285 24.41 2.99 -4.26
C ASP A 285 23.88 2.25 -3.05
N GLY A 286 23.16 1.16 -3.28
CA GLY A 286 22.62 0.34 -2.19
C GLY A 286 22.19 -1.04 -2.64
N THR A 287 21.61 -1.80 -1.72
CA THR A 287 21.09 -3.14 -1.97
C THR A 287 19.63 -3.26 -1.55
N GLY A 288 18.94 -4.21 -2.15
CA GLY A 288 17.58 -4.62 -1.84
C GLY A 288 16.49 -3.91 -2.65
N ILE A 289 15.70 -4.74 -3.33
CA ILE A 289 14.42 -4.39 -3.96
C ILE A 289 13.33 -5.22 -3.28
N PHE A 290 12.22 -4.59 -2.92
CA PHE A 290 11.26 -5.17 -2.00
C PHE A 290 9.93 -5.49 -2.66
N ASN A 291 9.19 -6.40 -2.02
CA ASN A 291 7.84 -6.75 -2.43
C ASN A 291 6.96 -5.49 -2.52
N GLY A 292 6.35 -5.30 -3.70
CA GLY A 292 5.54 -4.12 -4.01
C GLY A 292 6.30 -2.97 -4.67
N ASP A 293 7.64 -3.01 -4.77
CA ASP A 293 8.41 -2.03 -5.53
C ASP A 293 8.05 -2.14 -7.03
N ILE A 294 7.56 -1.03 -7.60
CA ILE A 294 7.17 -0.93 -9.01
C ILE A 294 8.29 -0.23 -9.77
N GLY A 295 8.62 -0.75 -10.95
CA GLY A 295 9.63 -0.19 -11.82
C GLY A 295 9.27 -0.31 -13.30
N ILE A 296 10.12 0.28 -14.12
CA ILE A 296 10.05 0.18 -15.59
C ILE A 296 11.26 -0.63 -16.08
N LEU A 297 11.00 -1.66 -16.87
CA LEU A 297 12.01 -2.47 -17.52
C LEU A 297 12.64 -1.67 -18.65
N ARG A 298 13.81 -1.08 -18.40
CA ARG A 298 14.48 -0.17 -19.34
C ARG A 298 15.21 -0.88 -20.46
N LYS A 299 15.77 -2.06 -20.15
CA LYS A 299 16.54 -2.84 -21.14
C LYS A 299 16.42 -4.33 -20.85
N VAL A 300 16.28 -5.10 -21.93
CA VAL A 300 16.42 -6.56 -21.93
C VAL A 300 17.64 -6.87 -22.81
N ASP A 301 18.71 -7.37 -22.22
CA ASP A 301 19.93 -7.73 -22.93
C ASP A 301 19.99 -9.25 -23.10
N LEU A 302 19.65 -9.71 -24.32
CA LEU A 302 19.59 -11.13 -24.64
C LEU A 302 20.98 -11.81 -24.69
N ARG A 303 22.06 -11.01 -24.92
CA ARG A 303 23.42 -11.55 -25.01
C ARG A 303 24.00 -11.84 -23.63
N SER A 304 23.92 -10.85 -22.75
CA SER A 304 24.38 -10.99 -21.37
C SER A 304 23.36 -11.69 -20.46
N ARG A 305 22.13 -11.91 -20.92
CA ARG A 305 20.98 -12.43 -20.14
C ARG A 305 20.70 -11.59 -18.88
N MET A 306 20.77 -10.28 -19.04
CA MET A 306 20.54 -9.28 -17.96
C MET A 306 19.37 -8.38 -18.31
N ALA A 307 18.68 -7.92 -17.30
CA ALA A 307 17.61 -6.94 -17.40
C ALA A 307 17.93 -5.71 -16.54
N GLU A 308 17.76 -4.51 -17.12
CA GLU A 308 17.88 -3.25 -16.40
C GLU A 308 16.49 -2.73 -16.07
N ILE A 309 16.25 -2.46 -14.79
CA ILE A 309 14.96 -1.97 -14.28
C ILE A 309 15.21 -0.71 -13.48
N MET A 310 14.36 0.29 -13.71
CA MET A 310 14.33 1.52 -12.92
C MET A 310 13.18 1.44 -11.91
N PHE A 311 13.48 1.21 -10.65
CA PHE A 311 12.53 1.24 -9.54
C PHE A 311 12.55 2.63 -8.90
N ASP A 312 11.55 3.46 -9.19
CA ASP A 312 11.60 4.90 -8.90
C ASP A 312 12.88 5.53 -9.49
N GLU A 313 13.83 5.95 -8.64
CA GLU A 313 15.12 6.51 -9.04
C GLU A 313 16.29 5.53 -8.87
N ARG A 314 16.01 4.27 -8.49
CA ARG A 314 16.98 3.21 -8.27
C ARG A 314 17.10 2.33 -9.53
N LYS A 315 18.26 2.35 -10.11
CA LYS A 315 18.59 1.52 -11.28
C LYS A 315 19.17 0.19 -10.82
N ALA A 316 18.50 -0.90 -11.08
CA ALA A 316 18.94 -2.26 -10.80
C ALA A 316 19.23 -3.02 -12.11
N VAL A 317 20.29 -3.83 -12.11
CA VAL A 317 20.62 -4.74 -13.21
C VAL A 317 20.61 -6.15 -12.67
N ILE A 318 19.68 -6.97 -13.15
CA ILE A 318 19.42 -8.30 -12.60
C ILE A 318 19.53 -9.39 -13.68
N PRO A 319 19.93 -10.61 -13.33
CA PRO A 319 19.95 -11.73 -14.27
C PRO A 319 18.51 -12.17 -14.61
N PHE A 320 18.32 -12.83 -15.75
CA PHE A 320 17.00 -13.30 -16.18
C PHE A 320 16.36 -14.29 -15.21
N GLU A 321 17.16 -15.03 -14.45
CA GLU A 321 16.69 -15.92 -13.39
C GLU A 321 15.94 -15.17 -12.29
N ALA A 322 16.33 -13.92 -12.00
CA ALA A 322 15.66 -13.09 -11.02
C ALA A 322 14.34 -12.48 -11.56
N LEU A 323 14.10 -12.50 -12.88
CA LEU A 323 12.81 -12.05 -13.46
C LEU A 323 11.61 -12.90 -13.00
N GLN A 324 11.84 -14.14 -12.51
CA GLN A 324 10.77 -14.94 -11.90
C GLN A 324 10.17 -14.31 -10.62
N GLU A 325 10.89 -13.36 -10.03
CA GLU A 325 10.43 -12.59 -8.87
C GLU A 325 9.63 -11.34 -9.27
N LEU A 326 9.45 -11.10 -10.56
CA LEU A 326 8.68 -9.99 -11.09
C LEU A 326 7.33 -10.42 -11.65
N GLU A 327 6.39 -9.50 -11.61
CA GLU A 327 5.12 -9.57 -12.35
C GLU A 327 4.93 -8.29 -13.17
N LEU A 328 4.16 -8.35 -14.25
CA LEU A 328 3.68 -7.13 -14.91
C LEU A 328 2.82 -6.34 -13.95
N ALA A 329 2.94 -5.03 -13.95
CA ALA A 329 2.32 -4.14 -12.98
C ALA A 329 1.48 -3.00 -13.59
N TYR A 330 1.03 -3.12 -14.81
CA TYR A 330 -0.01 -2.23 -15.35
C TYR A 330 -1.28 -2.30 -14.50
N ALA A 331 -1.60 -3.50 -14.01
CA ALA A 331 -2.63 -3.77 -13.03
C ALA A 331 -2.05 -4.54 -11.84
N VAL A 332 -2.44 -4.13 -10.63
CA VAL A 332 -2.07 -4.80 -9.37
C VAL A 332 -3.33 -5.16 -8.59
N THR A 333 -3.23 -6.09 -7.64
CA THR A 333 -4.36 -6.36 -6.74
C THR A 333 -4.51 -5.27 -5.68
N VAL A 334 -5.71 -5.14 -5.11
CA VAL A 334 -5.95 -4.22 -3.97
C VAL A 334 -4.96 -4.49 -2.84
N HIS A 335 -4.66 -5.75 -2.52
CA HIS A 335 -3.69 -6.11 -1.48
C HIS A 335 -2.29 -5.57 -1.79
N LYS A 336 -1.84 -5.69 -3.04
CA LYS A 336 -0.52 -5.20 -3.47
C LYS A 336 -0.46 -3.68 -3.66
N SER A 337 -1.60 -3.00 -3.67
CA SER A 337 -1.66 -1.53 -3.72
C SER A 337 -1.61 -0.88 -2.33
N GLN A 338 -1.67 -1.65 -1.23
CA GLN A 338 -1.57 -1.12 0.12
C GLN A 338 -0.24 -0.35 0.32
N GLY A 339 -0.26 0.71 1.09
CA GLY A 339 0.89 1.61 1.30
C GLY A 339 1.24 2.50 0.10
N ASN A 340 0.55 2.33 -1.04
CA ASN A 340 0.75 3.14 -2.24
C ASN A 340 -0.46 4.05 -2.48
N GLU A 341 -0.23 5.19 -3.12
CA GLU A 341 -1.27 6.08 -3.64
C GLU A 341 -0.89 6.54 -5.04
N PHE A 342 -1.89 6.75 -5.89
CA PHE A 342 -1.68 7.08 -7.30
C PHE A 342 -2.50 8.32 -7.67
N PRO A 343 -2.01 9.20 -8.57
CA PRO A 343 -2.79 10.32 -9.08
C PRO A 343 -4.14 9.89 -9.65
N ALA A 344 -4.17 8.83 -10.46
CA ALA A 344 -5.38 8.26 -11.02
C ALA A 344 -5.45 6.74 -10.80
N VAL A 345 -6.62 6.26 -10.38
CA VAL A 345 -6.90 4.83 -10.21
C VAL A 345 -8.08 4.42 -11.09
N ILE A 346 -7.95 3.29 -11.77
CA ILE A 346 -9.03 2.63 -12.47
C ILE A 346 -9.30 1.29 -11.78
N MET A 347 -10.54 1.04 -11.40
CA MET A 347 -10.88 -0.15 -10.61
C MET A 347 -12.06 -0.91 -11.26
N PRO A 348 -11.81 -2.05 -11.90
CA PRO A 348 -12.88 -2.89 -12.43
C PRO A 348 -13.58 -3.65 -11.30
N ILE A 349 -14.90 -3.45 -11.15
CA ILE A 349 -15.74 -4.12 -10.15
C ILE A 349 -16.84 -4.90 -10.87
N ILE A 350 -16.45 -6.05 -11.39
CA ILE A 350 -17.35 -7.01 -12.05
C ILE A 350 -16.75 -8.41 -11.99
N GLY A 351 -17.59 -9.41 -11.73
CA GLY A 351 -17.12 -10.79 -11.58
C GLY A 351 -16.20 -11.00 -10.37
N VAL A 352 -16.30 -10.14 -9.35
CA VAL A 352 -15.50 -10.26 -8.13
C VAL A 352 -15.89 -11.52 -7.38
N PRO A 353 -14.93 -12.42 -7.06
CA PRO A 353 -15.24 -13.64 -6.31
C PRO A 353 -15.88 -13.32 -4.95
N PRO A 354 -16.89 -14.10 -4.48
CA PRO A 354 -17.60 -13.82 -3.23
C PRO A 354 -16.69 -13.61 -2.00
N ARG A 355 -15.56 -14.34 -1.93
CA ARG A 355 -14.56 -14.22 -0.86
C ARG A 355 -13.82 -12.89 -0.83
N LEU A 356 -13.84 -12.14 -1.93
CA LEU A 356 -13.20 -10.83 -2.09
C LEU A 356 -14.23 -9.69 -2.17
N ALA A 357 -15.51 -10.00 -2.23
CA ALA A 357 -16.60 -9.04 -2.40
C ALA A 357 -17.04 -8.48 -1.04
N TYR A 358 -16.16 -7.74 -0.34
CA TYR A 358 -16.44 -7.15 0.96
C TYR A 358 -15.95 -5.69 1.07
N ARG A 359 -16.52 -4.98 2.02
CA ARG A 359 -16.39 -3.53 2.26
C ARG A 359 -14.95 -3.06 2.32
N ASN A 360 -14.12 -3.66 3.17
CA ASN A 360 -12.73 -3.21 3.37
C ASN A 360 -11.88 -3.34 2.10
N LEU A 361 -12.16 -4.32 1.23
CA LEU A 361 -11.45 -4.44 -0.05
C LEU A 361 -11.82 -3.30 -0.99
N LEU A 362 -13.12 -2.98 -1.12
CA LEU A 362 -13.58 -1.84 -1.92
C LEU A 362 -13.01 -0.53 -1.36
N TYR A 363 -13.13 -0.32 -0.06
CA TYR A 363 -12.61 0.86 0.64
C TYR A 363 -11.11 1.05 0.42
N THR A 364 -10.30 0.02 0.64
CA THR A 364 -8.85 0.08 0.44
C THR A 364 -8.50 0.45 -1.00
N GLY A 365 -9.17 -0.11 -1.99
CA GLY A 365 -8.95 0.23 -3.40
C GLY A 365 -9.32 1.67 -3.73
N VAL A 366 -10.48 2.15 -3.25
CA VAL A 366 -10.96 3.52 -3.44
C VAL A 366 -9.98 4.54 -2.85
N THR A 367 -9.47 4.28 -1.65
CA THR A 367 -8.53 5.18 -0.95
C THR A 367 -7.12 5.22 -1.54
N ARG A 368 -6.83 4.44 -2.60
CA ARG A 368 -5.55 4.55 -3.32
C ARG A 368 -5.51 5.71 -4.32
N ALA A 369 -6.65 6.29 -4.67
CA ALA A 369 -6.73 7.40 -5.62
C ALA A 369 -6.54 8.75 -4.92
N LYS A 370 -5.63 9.59 -5.46
CA LYS A 370 -5.39 10.94 -4.95
C LYS A 370 -6.24 12.00 -5.63
N LYS A 371 -6.40 11.90 -6.97
CA LYS A 371 -7.04 12.95 -7.78
C LYS A 371 -8.21 12.44 -8.62
N ILE A 372 -8.09 11.23 -9.18
CA ILE A 372 -9.11 10.65 -10.06
C ILE A 372 -9.31 9.18 -9.72
N LEU A 373 -10.57 8.79 -9.52
CA LEU A 373 -10.99 7.40 -9.44
C LEU A 373 -12.06 7.10 -10.48
N VAL A 374 -11.85 6.03 -11.25
CA VAL A 374 -12.85 5.51 -12.18
C VAL A 374 -13.19 4.06 -11.80
N LEU A 375 -14.41 3.83 -11.34
CA LEU A 375 -14.96 2.49 -11.20
C LEU A 375 -15.59 2.03 -12.52
N VAL A 376 -15.30 0.81 -12.96
CA VAL A 376 -15.85 0.23 -14.18
C VAL A 376 -16.52 -1.10 -13.86
N GLY A 377 -17.81 -1.26 -14.14
CA GLY A 377 -18.48 -2.54 -13.95
C GLY A 377 -19.89 -2.49 -13.39
N SER A 378 -20.20 -3.38 -12.46
CA SER A 378 -21.55 -3.62 -11.96
C SER A 378 -21.90 -2.77 -10.73
N GLN A 379 -22.90 -1.92 -10.87
CA GLN A 379 -23.43 -1.11 -9.78
C GLN A 379 -23.92 -1.97 -8.61
N SER A 380 -24.64 -3.05 -8.90
CA SER A 380 -25.15 -3.96 -7.87
C SER A 380 -24.02 -4.61 -7.07
N GLN A 381 -22.91 -4.97 -7.73
CA GLN A 381 -21.77 -5.56 -7.05
C GLN A 381 -21.04 -4.54 -6.18
N ILE A 382 -20.88 -3.28 -6.63
CA ILE A 382 -20.31 -2.21 -5.83
C ILE A 382 -21.12 -1.98 -4.57
N TYR A 383 -22.45 -1.91 -4.69
CA TYR A 383 -23.36 -1.72 -3.56
C TYR A 383 -23.34 -2.92 -2.60
N ALA A 384 -23.34 -4.14 -3.14
CA ALA A 384 -23.21 -5.35 -2.33
C ALA A 384 -21.90 -5.40 -1.56
N MET A 385 -20.78 -4.98 -2.17
CA MET A 385 -19.49 -4.91 -1.48
C MET A 385 -19.50 -3.85 -0.37
N ALA A 386 -20.07 -2.67 -0.61
CA ALA A 386 -20.19 -1.63 0.42
C ALA A 386 -21.04 -2.07 1.62
N ALA A 387 -22.11 -2.80 1.37
CA ALA A 387 -22.98 -3.34 2.42
C ALA A 387 -22.36 -4.54 3.18
N ASN A 388 -21.43 -5.28 2.57
CA ASN A 388 -20.86 -6.49 3.13
C ASN A 388 -19.71 -6.21 4.09
N ASP A 389 -19.94 -6.31 5.39
CA ASP A 389 -18.96 -6.13 6.46
C ASP A 389 -18.27 -7.44 6.92
N LYS A 390 -18.55 -8.57 6.24
CA LYS A 390 -17.95 -9.86 6.57
C LYS A 390 -16.45 -9.81 6.40
N LYS A 391 -15.76 -9.51 7.49
CA LYS A 391 -14.30 -9.60 7.57
C LYS A 391 -13.92 -11.09 7.68
N ALA A 392 -12.86 -11.49 7.01
CA ALA A 392 -12.26 -12.80 7.30
C ALA A 392 -11.88 -12.82 8.78
N ARG A 393 -12.48 -13.71 9.56
CA ARG A 393 -12.12 -13.88 10.97
C ARG A 393 -10.65 -14.28 11.06
N ARG A 394 -9.88 -13.49 11.75
CA ARG A 394 -8.49 -13.80 12.07
C ARG A 394 -8.41 -14.21 13.52
N TYR A 395 -7.74 -15.32 13.76
CA TYR A 395 -7.53 -15.83 15.10
C TYR A 395 -6.20 -15.27 15.60
N SER A 396 -6.28 -14.35 16.56
CA SER A 396 -5.15 -13.80 17.28
C SER A 396 -5.48 -13.85 18.78
N ALA A 397 -4.51 -14.22 19.60
CA ALA A 397 -4.65 -14.17 21.05
C ALA A 397 -4.27 -12.79 21.62
N LEU A 398 -3.83 -11.83 20.79
CA LEU A 398 -3.31 -10.53 21.26
C LEU A 398 -4.30 -9.79 22.14
N LYS A 399 -5.56 -9.65 21.71
CA LYS A 399 -6.58 -9.01 22.54
C LYS A 399 -6.74 -9.68 23.90
N HIS A 400 -6.76 -11.03 23.93
CA HIS A 400 -6.90 -11.80 25.18
C HIS A 400 -5.71 -11.55 26.13
N PHE A 401 -4.49 -11.62 25.60
CA PHE A 401 -3.29 -11.36 26.41
C PHE A 401 -3.20 -9.93 26.93
N LEU A 402 -3.65 -8.95 26.16
CA LEU A 402 -3.72 -7.57 26.63
C LEU A 402 -4.68 -7.43 27.83
N LEU A 403 -5.84 -8.12 27.79
CA LEU A 403 -6.84 -8.04 28.85
C LEU A 403 -6.44 -8.79 30.12
N VAL A 404 -5.73 -9.93 30.01
CA VAL A 404 -5.34 -10.77 31.16
C VAL A 404 -4.15 -10.19 31.94
N ASN A 405 -3.28 -9.41 31.29
CA ASN A 405 -2.11 -8.82 31.95
C ASN A 405 -2.40 -7.46 32.63
N GLU A 406 -3.65 -7.04 32.68
CA GLU A 406 -4.08 -5.86 33.48
C GLU A 406 -4.42 -6.19 34.93
N GLU A 407 -4.56 -7.49 35.29
CA GLU A 407 -4.74 -7.98 36.65
C GLU A 407 -3.39 -8.24 37.36
#